data_a7ae4b08626a3f411265726750157f18
#
_entry.id   a7ae4b08626a3f411265726750157f18
#
_cell.length_a   1.000
_cell.length_b   1.000
_cell.length_c   1.000
_cell.angle_alpha   90.00
_cell.angle_beta   90.00
_cell.angle_gamma   90.00
#
_symmetry.space_group_name_H-M   'P 1'
#
loop_
_entity.id
_entity.type
_entity.pdbx_description
1 polymer ?
#
loop_
_entity_poly.entity_id
_entity_poly.type
_entity_poly.pdbx_seq_one_letter_code
_entity_poly.pdbx_strand_id
1 'polypeptide(L)'
;HVAFYSICQRAGITGSTISNFTETPFKKVLPVTEKAAWLTRGFSLYTQKCNILIRDGKVSAMMSSSYRILPADELVNALEEKIRKEHPEMEMRTARITHEYLNVEYLLNDEEADAGFTTLLKELGLDAEVKTGIGFATSDVGLSRAYVYSFFTMDGQVTRFGDSIGVEHEGKNDVNTFIKLLPDVGNLFTEAEDQIEKLGNMDIHSVASTVRNITEKNKALFPKAFADDVIASLVMKSGTAIDVYLALNEIVENYINSRGCNPSHALILKDRVSKYLHENIKRYDI
;
A
#
# COMPACT_ATOMS: atom_id res chain seq x y z
N HIS A 1 -16.66 -4.09 4.14
CA HIS A 1 -16.62 -2.63 4.37
C HIS A 1 -16.60 -1.85 3.06
N VAL A 2 -15.76 -2.23 2.07
CA VAL A 2 -15.69 -1.55 0.77
C VAL A 2 -17.04 -1.54 0.05
N ALA A 3 -17.74 -2.68 0.03
CA ALA A 3 -19.07 -2.77 -0.55
C ALA A 3 -20.03 -1.74 0.04
N PHE A 4 -20.10 -1.64 1.37
CA PHE A 4 -20.98 -0.71 2.06
C PHE A 4 -20.64 0.76 1.73
N TYR A 5 -19.35 1.12 1.78
CA TYR A 5 -18.93 2.49 1.46
C TYR A 5 -19.16 2.84 -0.01
N SER A 6 -18.88 1.93 -0.94
CA SER A 6 -19.13 2.17 -2.36
C SER A 6 -20.62 2.33 -2.68
N ILE A 7 -21.49 1.56 -2.00
CA ILE A 7 -22.93 1.70 -2.08
C ILE A 7 -23.38 3.08 -1.54
N CYS A 8 -22.90 3.46 -0.35
CA CYS A 8 -23.24 4.75 0.26
C CYS A 8 -22.81 5.92 -0.63
N GLN A 9 -21.60 5.86 -1.18
CA GLN A 9 -21.08 6.89 -2.07
C GLN A 9 -21.97 7.08 -3.31
N ARG A 10 -22.43 5.98 -3.92
CA ARG A 10 -23.33 6.02 -5.08
C ARG A 10 -24.75 6.50 -4.73
N ALA A 11 -25.21 6.21 -3.51
CA ALA A 11 -26.47 6.76 -2.99
C ALA A 11 -26.38 8.24 -2.60
N GLY A 12 -25.22 8.88 -2.74
CA GLY A 12 -24.99 10.27 -2.34
C GLY A 12 -24.97 10.46 -0.81
N ILE A 13 -24.69 9.39 -0.06
CA ILE A 13 -24.68 9.40 1.40
C ILE A 13 -23.28 9.00 1.85
N THR A 14 -22.68 9.79 2.75
CA THR A 14 -21.39 9.39 3.31
C THR A 14 -21.53 8.14 4.19
N GLY A 15 -20.58 7.20 4.09
CA GLY A 15 -20.60 5.98 4.89
C GLY A 15 -20.57 6.26 6.39
N SER A 16 -19.90 7.32 6.84
CA SER A 16 -19.90 7.79 8.22
C SER A 16 -21.29 8.26 8.68
N THR A 17 -22.05 8.92 7.81
CA THR A 17 -23.43 9.34 8.15
C THR A 17 -24.31 8.14 8.50
N ILE A 18 -24.32 7.09 7.63
CA ILE A 18 -25.12 5.89 7.92
C ILE A 18 -24.56 5.11 9.11
N SER A 19 -23.24 5.06 9.29
CA SER A 19 -22.61 4.43 10.46
C SER A 19 -23.01 5.14 11.74
N ASN A 20 -23.05 6.47 11.73
CA ASN A 20 -23.49 7.27 12.87
C ASN A 20 -24.98 7.11 13.18
N PHE A 21 -25.81 6.78 12.19
CA PHE A 21 -27.22 6.40 12.42
C PHE A 21 -27.37 5.05 13.12
N THR A 22 -26.29 4.28 13.31
CA THR A 22 -26.31 3.05 14.11
C THR A 22 -26.29 3.31 15.60
N GLU A 23 -25.83 4.49 16.02
CA GLU A 23 -25.73 4.91 17.41
C GLU A 23 -26.59 6.17 17.60
N THR A 24 -27.80 5.99 18.06
CA THR A 24 -28.58 7.13 18.56
C THR A 24 -27.99 7.59 19.89
N PRO A 25 -28.28 8.83 20.38
CA PRO A 25 -27.89 9.29 21.72
C PRO A 25 -28.31 8.33 22.84
N PHE A 26 -29.23 7.41 22.54
CA PHE A 26 -29.72 6.37 23.44
C PHE A 26 -29.11 5.00 23.22
N LYS A 27 -27.99 4.88 22.48
CA LYS A 27 -27.33 3.62 22.15
C LYS A 27 -28.20 2.58 21.43
N LYS A 28 -29.23 3.00 20.72
CA LYS A 28 -30.06 2.11 19.92
C LYS A 28 -29.53 2.06 18.50
N VAL A 29 -29.20 0.84 18.03
CA VAL A 29 -28.80 0.59 16.64
C VAL A 29 -30.05 0.72 15.75
N LEU A 30 -29.97 1.54 14.68
CA LEU A 30 -31.02 1.60 13.68
C LEU A 30 -31.21 0.24 13.00
N PRO A 31 -32.46 -0.22 12.83
CA PRO A 31 -32.74 -1.45 12.09
C PRO A 31 -32.12 -1.43 10.69
N VAL A 32 -31.69 -2.59 10.20
CA VAL A 32 -31.15 -2.74 8.84
C VAL A 32 -32.15 -2.26 7.78
N THR A 33 -33.43 -2.44 8.04
CA THR A 33 -34.56 -1.98 7.18
C THR A 33 -34.57 -0.47 6.99
N GLU A 34 -34.30 0.31 8.06
CA GLU A 34 -34.24 1.77 7.96
C GLU A 34 -33.00 2.24 7.20
N LYS A 35 -31.84 1.61 7.41
CA LYS A 35 -30.64 1.89 6.62
C LYS A 35 -30.86 1.58 5.14
N ALA A 36 -31.52 0.46 4.85
CA ALA A 36 -31.88 0.08 3.48
C ALA A 36 -32.83 1.10 2.84
N ALA A 37 -33.81 1.60 3.59
CA ALA A 37 -34.75 2.63 3.10
C ALA A 37 -34.02 3.93 2.72
N TRP A 38 -33.08 4.39 3.53
CA TRP A 38 -32.24 5.56 3.22
C TRP A 38 -31.40 5.36 1.95
N LEU A 39 -30.75 4.20 1.81
CA LEU A 39 -29.98 3.88 0.62
C LEU A 39 -30.87 3.81 -0.63
N THR A 40 -32.04 3.16 -0.53
CA THR A 40 -33.01 3.08 -1.62
C THR A 40 -33.46 4.46 -2.07
N ARG A 41 -33.71 5.38 -1.14
CA ARG A 41 -34.05 6.77 -1.48
C ARG A 41 -32.89 7.49 -2.17
N GLY A 42 -31.66 7.31 -1.71
CA GLY A 42 -30.47 7.85 -2.37
C GLY A 42 -30.32 7.31 -3.79
N PHE A 43 -30.50 6.00 -3.98
CA PHE A 43 -30.45 5.37 -5.30
C PHE A 43 -31.55 5.83 -6.25
N SER A 44 -32.72 6.17 -5.76
CA SER A 44 -33.79 6.69 -6.61
C SER A 44 -33.42 8.01 -7.31
N LEU A 45 -32.43 8.72 -6.77
CA LEU A 45 -31.86 9.96 -7.34
C LEU A 45 -30.61 9.72 -8.18
N TYR A 46 -30.07 8.50 -8.17
CA TYR A 46 -28.84 8.16 -8.89
C TYR A 46 -29.14 7.80 -10.35
N THR A 47 -28.69 8.63 -11.26
CA THR A 47 -28.98 8.49 -12.71
C THR A 47 -27.85 7.89 -13.52
N GLN A 48 -26.67 7.73 -12.91
CA GLN A 48 -25.50 7.21 -13.63
C GLN A 48 -25.49 5.67 -13.65
N LYS A 49 -25.02 5.09 -14.75
CA LYS A 49 -24.77 3.65 -14.82
C LYS A 49 -23.60 3.28 -13.91
N CYS A 50 -23.69 2.13 -13.27
CA CYS A 50 -22.63 1.58 -12.44
C CYS A 50 -22.51 0.06 -12.65
N ASN A 51 -21.32 -0.46 -12.35
CA ASN A 51 -21.06 -1.88 -12.28
C ASN A 51 -21.20 -2.35 -10.83
N ILE A 52 -21.86 -3.48 -10.63
CA ILE A 52 -21.99 -4.12 -9.32
C ILE A 52 -21.18 -5.41 -9.36
N LEU A 53 -20.15 -5.51 -8.53
CA LEU A 53 -19.40 -6.74 -8.34
C LEU A 53 -20.12 -7.61 -7.32
N ILE A 54 -20.51 -8.81 -7.73
CA ILE A 54 -21.16 -9.81 -6.87
C ILE A 54 -20.23 -11.02 -6.76
N ARG A 55 -19.93 -11.44 -5.53
CA ARG A 55 -19.18 -12.65 -5.21
C ARG A 55 -19.96 -13.46 -4.18
N ASP A 56 -20.11 -14.75 -4.40
CA ASP A 56 -20.85 -15.66 -3.51
C ASP A 56 -22.25 -15.13 -3.14
N GLY A 57 -22.96 -14.54 -4.13
CA GLY A 57 -24.29 -13.97 -3.94
C GLY A 57 -24.35 -12.68 -3.11
N LYS A 58 -23.20 -12.08 -2.78
CA LYS A 58 -23.11 -10.83 -2.01
C LYS A 58 -22.48 -9.71 -2.84
N VAL A 59 -22.98 -8.49 -2.64
CA VAL A 59 -22.36 -7.30 -3.25
C VAL A 59 -20.99 -7.06 -2.61
N SER A 60 -19.93 -7.11 -3.42
CA SER A 60 -18.55 -6.85 -2.99
C SER A 60 -18.14 -5.40 -3.22
N ALA A 61 -18.63 -4.78 -4.31
CA ALA A 61 -18.40 -3.36 -4.59
C ALA A 61 -19.42 -2.83 -5.58
N MET A 62 -19.57 -1.50 -5.61
CA MET A 62 -20.35 -0.77 -6.59
C MET A 62 -19.47 0.31 -7.22
N MET A 63 -19.16 0.17 -8.49
CA MET A 63 -18.11 0.91 -9.19
C MET A 63 -18.67 1.70 -10.37
N SER A 64 -17.85 2.59 -10.95
CA SER A 64 -18.24 3.31 -12.19
C SER A 64 -18.50 2.35 -13.34
N SER A 65 -19.25 2.79 -14.34
CA SER A 65 -19.48 2.01 -15.56
C SER A 65 -18.21 1.83 -16.40
N SER A 66 -17.20 2.68 -16.20
CA SER A 66 -15.88 2.57 -16.85
C SER A 66 -14.93 1.59 -16.15
N TYR A 67 -15.28 1.13 -14.93
CA TYR A 67 -14.43 0.21 -14.17
C TYR A 67 -14.26 -1.12 -14.91
N ARG A 68 -13.02 -1.60 -14.96
CA ARG A 68 -12.64 -2.89 -15.54
C ARG A 68 -12.04 -3.79 -14.46
N ILE A 69 -12.55 -5.01 -14.40
CA ILE A 69 -11.92 -6.06 -13.60
C ILE A 69 -10.73 -6.58 -14.41
N LEU A 70 -9.57 -6.59 -13.78
CA LEU A 70 -8.38 -7.23 -14.30
C LEU A 70 -8.20 -8.54 -13.53
N PRO A 71 -8.29 -9.72 -14.17
CA PRO A 71 -8.18 -11.00 -13.48
C PRO A 71 -6.84 -11.11 -12.77
N ALA A 72 -6.88 -11.20 -11.43
CA ALA A 72 -5.68 -11.16 -10.60
C ALA A 72 -4.75 -12.34 -10.84
N ASP A 73 -5.30 -13.51 -11.13
CA ASP A 73 -4.57 -14.73 -11.49
C ASP A 73 -3.82 -14.58 -12.81
N GLU A 74 -4.43 -13.99 -13.84
CA GLU A 74 -3.77 -13.72 -15.11
C GLU A 74 -2.62 -12.69 -14.95
N LEU A 75 -2.83 -11.65 -14.12
CA LEU A 75 -1.80 -10.65 -13.82
C LEU A 75 -0.61 -11.25 -13.07
N VAL A 76 -0.89 -12.08 -12.05
CA VAL A 76 0.17 -12.75 -11.27
C VAL A 76 0.94 -13.72 -12.15
N ASN A 77 0.27 -14.55 -12.94
CA ASN A 77 0.92 -15.50 -13.83
C ASN A 77 1.83 -14.79 -14.85
N ALA A 78 1.36 -13.69 -15.44
CA ALA A 78 2.14 -12.90 -16.40
C ALA A 78 3.39 -12.27 -15.74
N LEU A 79 3.24 -11.78 -14.51
CA LEU A 79 4.36 -11.24 -13.74
C LEU A 79 5.36 -12.33 -13.37
N GLU A 80 4.90 -13.47 -12.86
CA GLU A 80 5.76 -14.59 -12.50
C GLU A 80 6.55 -15.12 -13.71
N GLU A 81 5.90 -15.27 -14.86
CA GLU A 81 6.57 -15.70 -16.09
C GLU A 81 7.72 -14.75 -16.46
N LYS A 82 7.47 -13.43 -16.35
CA LYS A 82 8.50 -12.43 -16.63
C LYS A 82 9.64 -12.47 -15.62
N ILE A 83 9.33 -12.48 -14.32
CA ILE A 83 10.39 -12.50 -13.29
C ILE A 83 11.23 -13.78 -13.42
N ARG A 84 10.61 -14.97 -13.58
CA ARG A 84 11.33 -16.24 -13.72
C ARG A 84 12.26 -16.29 -14.92
N LYS A 85 11.93 -15.58 -15.98
CA LYS A 85 12.77 -15.50 -17.17
C LYS A 85 14.08 -14.75 -16.91
N GLU A 86 14.04 -13.73 -16.08
CA GLU A 86 15.20 -12.88 -15.73
C GLU A 86 15.90 -13.40 -14.46
N HIS A 87 15.13 -13.91 -13.49
CA HIS A 87 15.58 -14.42 -12.19
C HIS A 87 15.00 -15.83 -11.93
N PRO A 88 15.58 -16.90 -12.49
CA PRO A 88 15.07 -18.27 -12.37
C PRO A 88 14.97 -18.76 -10.92
N GLU A 89 15.85 -18.29 -10.05
CA GLU A 89 15.94 -18.67 -8.63
C GLU A 89 14.98 -17.89 -7.73
N MET A 90 14.09 -17.07 -8.34
CA MET A 90 13.12 -16.33 -7.55
C MET A 90 12.23 -17.25 -6.71
N GLU A 91 11.86 -16.79 -5.52
CA GLU A 91 10.94 -17.48 -4.63
C GLU A 91 9.83 -16.57 -4.11
N MET A 92 8.64 -17.15 -3.89
CA MET A 92 7.55 -16.42 -3.27
C MET A 92 7.84 -16.21 -1.78
N ARG A 93 8.01 -14.95 -1.38
CA ARG A 93 8.17 -14.57 0.03
C ARG A 93 6.86 -14.62 0.80
N THR A 94 5.81 -14.02 0.24
CA THR A 94 4.48 -13.97 0.87
C THR A 94 3.39 -13.72 -0.14
N ALA A 95 2.19 -14.25 0.15
CA ALA A 95 0.97 -13.89 -0.55
C ALA A 95 -0.12 -13.55 0.47
N ARG A 96 -0.71 -12.38 0.34
CA ARG A 96 -1.83 -11.92 1.17
C ARG A 96 -3.04 -11.71 0.30
N ILE A 97 -4.04 -12.57 0.48
CA ILE A 97 -5.26 -12.55 -0.32
C ILE A 97 -6.43 -12.30 0.62
N THR A 98 -7.19 -11.28 0.32
CA THR A 98 -8.48 -11.00 0.96
C THR A 98 -9.57 -10.89 -0.10
N HIS A 99 -10.82 -10.75 0.31
CA HIS A 99 -11.91 -10.47 -0.62
C HIS A 99 -11.86 -9.05 -1.21
N GLU A 100 -10.99 -8.19 -0.70
CA GLU A 100 -10.87 -6.79 -1.12
C GLU A 100 -9.58 -6.51 -1.89
N TYR A 101 -8.53 -7.32 -1.68
CA TYR A 101 -7.23 -7.06 -2.28
C TYR A 101 -6.33 -8.28 -2.30
N LEU A 102 -5.37 -8.29 -3.26
CA LEU A 102 -4.28 -9.23 -3.39
C LEU A 102 -2.95 -8.48 -3.28
N ASN A 103 -2.00 -9.03 -2.53
CA ASN A 103 -0.59 -8.64 -2.56
C ASN A 103 0.30 -9.87 -2.53
N VAL A 104 1.22 -9.98 -3.48
CA VAL A 104 2.21 -11.05 -3.58
C VAL A 104 3.59 -10.42 -3.63
N GLU A 105 4.55 -11.01 -2.94
CA GLU A 105 5.95 -10.54 -2.88
C GLU A 105 6.88 -11.70 -3.18
N TYR A 106 7.87 -11.47 -4.06
CA TYR A 106 8.88 -12.42 -4.50
C TYR A 106 10.26 -11.88 -4.16
N LEU A 107 11.14 -12.71 -3.60
CA LEU A 107 12.57 -12.45 -3.52
C LEU A 107 13.19 -12.88 -4.84
N LEU A 108 14.12 -12.09 -5.36
CA LEU A 108 14.76 -12.37 -6.64
C LEU A 108 15.91 -13.35 -6.52
N ASN A 109 16.52 -13.43 -5.33
CA ASN A 109 17.74 -14.21 -5.07
C ASN A 109 18.88 -13.85 -6.05
N ASP A 110 19.03 -12.56 -6.33
CA ASP A 110 20.05 -11.97 -7.18
C ASP A 110 21.24 -11.55 -6.32
N GLU A 111 22.27 -12.40 -6.24
CA GLU A 111 23.43 -12.17 -5.37
C GLU A 111 24.19 -10.88 -5.72
N GLU A 112 24.27 -10.50 -7.01
CA GLU A 112 24.97 -9.30 -7.46
C GLU A 112 24.20 -8.04 -7.03
N ALA A 113 22.90 -7.98 -7.27
CA ALA A 113 22.04 -6.88 -6.85
C ALA A 113 21.99 -6.77 -5.31
N ASP A 114 21.82 -7.88 -4.61
CA ASP A 114 21.80 -7.94 -3.14
C ASP A 114 23.10 -7.39 -2.53
N ALA A 115 24.26 -7.79 -3.08
CA ALA A 115 25.57 -7.31 -2.64
C ALA A 115 25.79 -5.82 -2.96
N GLY A 116 25.33 -5.35 -4.13
CA GLY A 116 25.40 -3.95 -4.53
C GLY A 116 24.66 -3.04 -3.56
N PHE A 117 23.39 -3.33 -3.29
CA PHE A 117 22.58 -2.55 -2.35
C PHE A 117 23.05 -2.68 -0.89
N THR A 118 23.56 -3.84 -0.48
CA THR A 118 24.18 -4.02 0.83
C THR A 118 25.40 -3.09 0.99
N THR A 119 26.21 -2.96 -0.04
CA THR A 119 27.37 -2.08 -0.05
C THR A 119 26.96 -0.61 0.01
N LEU A 120 25.99 -0.20 -0.82
CA LEU A 120 25.47 1.16 -0.83
C LEU A 120 24.93 1.58 0.54
N LEU A 121 24.15 0.72 1.20
CA LEU A 121 23.63 1.03 2.53
C LEU A 121 24.73 1.11 3.60
N LYS A 122 25.76 0.25 3.52
CA LYS A 122 26.91 0.33 4.42
C LYS A 122 27.71 1.63 4.27
N GLU A 123 27.86 2.14 3.05
CA GLU A 123 28.50 3.44 2.80
C GLU A 123 27.73 4.60 3.44
N LEU A 124 26.40 4.45 3.59
CA LEU A 124 25.52 5.39 4.29
C LEU A 124 25.43 5.13 5.81
N GLY A 125 26.21 4.19 6.34
CA GLY A 125 26.28 3.87 7.77
C GLY A 125 25.20 2.90 8.26
N LEU A 126 24.48 2.23 7.35
CA LEU A 126 23.47 1.22 7.66
C LEU A 126 24.08 -0.18 7.47
N ASP A 127 24.37 -0.86 8.57
CA ASP A 127 24.94 -2.23 8.54
C ASP A 127 23.77 -3.25 8.50
N ALA A 128 23.21 -3.45 7.32
CA ALA A 128 22.11 -4.39 7.07
C ALA A 128 22.41 -5.25 5.83
N GLU A 129 22.09 -6.53 5.90
CA GLU A 129 22.09 -7.40 4.72
C GLU A 129 20.80 -7.22 3.95
N VAL A 130 20.93 -6.95 2.65
CA VAL A 130 19.80 -6.69 1.75
C VAL A 130 19.46 -7.93 0.94
N LYS A 131 18.16 -8.18 0.79
CA LYS A 131 17.61 -9.05 -0.26
C LYS A 131 16.64 -8.25 -1.11
N THR A 132 16.86 -8.27 -2.41
CA THR A 132 16.02 -7.60 -3.40
C THR A 132 14.75 -8.39 -3.70
N GLY A 133 13.67 -7.68 -3.95
CA GLY A 133 12.41 -8.33 -4.26
C GLY A 133 11.44 -7.45 -5.07
N ILE A 134 10.46 -8.13 -5.64
CA ILE A 134 9.37 -7.50 -6.41
C ILE A 134 8.03 -7.87 -5.78
N GLY A 135 7.20 -6.86 -5.57
CA GLY A 135 5.84 -7.02 -5.12
C GLY A 135 4.81 -6.66 -6.19
N PHE A 136 3.68 -7.32 -6.12
CA PHE A 136 2.51 -7.00 -6.92
C PHE A 136 1.31 -6.79 -6.02
N ALA A 137 0.52 -5.77 -6.30
CA ALA A 137 -0.72 -5.54 -5.59
C ALA A 137 -1.84 -5.13 -6.56
N THR A 138 -3.07 -5.58 -6.26
CA THR A 138 -4.27 -5.20 -7.00
C THR A 138 -5.52 -5.29 -6.13
N SER A 139 -6.57 -4.58 -6.51
CA SER A 139 -7.87 -4.62 -5.84
C SER A 139 -9.01 -4.57 -6.84
N ASP A 140 -9.78 -5.64 -6.94
CA ASP A 140 -10.96 -5.70 -7.81
C ASP A 140 -12.15 -4.89 -7.28
N VAL A 141 -12.05 -4.37 -6.07
CA VAL A 141 -13.11 -3.56 -5.43
C VAL A 141 -12.80 -2.07 -5.44
N GLY A 142 -11.79 -1.65 -6.22
CA GLY A 142 -11.46 -0.24 -6.45
C GLY A 142 -10.67 0.43 -5.32
N LEU A 143 -9.96 -0.33 -4.47
CA LEU A 143 -9.08 0.22 -3.45
C LEU A 143 -7.72 0.63 -4.00
N SER A 144 -7.24 -0.06 -5.04
CA SER A 144 -5.98 0.25 -5.68
C SER A 144 -6.01 -0.16 -7.16
N ARG A 145 -5.11 0.41 -7.94
CA ARG A 145 -4.77 -0.06 -9.27
C ARG A 145 -4.03 -1.40 -9.20
N ALA A 146 -3.85 -2.07 -10.34
CA ALA A 146 -2.92 -3.19 -10.45
C ALA A 146 -1.51 -2.62 -10.67
N TYR A 147 -0.55 -2.91 -9.78
CA TYR A 147 0.80 -2.35 -9.85
C TYR A 147 1.87 -3.28 -9.31
N VAL A 148 3.07 -3.10 -9.86
CA VAL A 148 4.33 -3.75 -9.43
C VAL A 148 5.19 -2.70 -8.74
N TYR A 149 5.95 -3.12 -7.75
CA TYR A 149 6.89 -2.29 -7.00
C TYR A 149 8.11 -3.09 -6.60
N SER A 150 9.27 -2.44 -6.51
CA SER A 150 10.48 -3.03 -5.92
C SER A 150 10.51 -2.83 -4.41
N PHE A 151 11.17 -3.74 -3.72
CA PHE A 151 11.40 -3.65 -2.29
C PHE A 151 12.72 -4.31 -1.91
N PHE A 152 13.21 -3.96 -0.74
CA PHE A 152 14.29 -4.66 -0.06
C PHE A 152 13.78 -5.28 1.24
N THR A 153 14.33 -6.44 1.60
CA THR A 153 14.26 -6.91 2.98
C THR A 153 15.58 -6.60 3.67
N MET A 154 15.49 -6.01 4.85
CA MET A 154 16.61 -5.72 5.72
C MET A 154 16.24 -6.23 7.11
N ASP A 155 17.01 -7.17 7.66
CA ASP A 155 16.72 -7.82 8.95
C ASP A 155 15.27 -8.35 9.05
N GLY A 156 14.74 -8.86 7.92
CA GLY A 156 13.37 -9.39 7.83
C GLY A 156 12.27 -8.35 7.63
N GLN A 157 12.58 -7.06 7.69
CA GLN A 157 11.64 -5.98 7.40
C GLN A 157 11.60 -5.65 5.91
N VAL A 158 10.42 -5.34 5.40
CA VAL A 158 10.20 -4.94 4.00
C VAL A 158 10.18 -3.43 3.88
N THR A 159 11.06 -2.90 3.05
CA THR A 159 11.10 -1.49 2.71
C THR A 159 10.99 -1.31 1.21
N ARG A 160 10.01 -0.54 0.75
CA ARG A 160 9.85 -0.22 -0.66
C ARG A 160 10.82 0.87 -1.06
N PHE A 161 11.48 0.67 -2.20
CA PHE A 161 12.25 1.68 -2.90
C PHE A 161 11.88 1.64 -4.39
N GLY A 162 12.16 2.71 -5.10
CA GLY A 162 11.76 2.85 -6.50
C GLY A 162 10.29 3.20 -6.66
N ASP A 163 9.89 3.42 -7.89
CA ASP A 163 8.52 3.74 -8.25
C ASP A 163 7.65 2.49 -8.42
N SER A 164 6.35 2.67 -8.30
CA SER A 164 5.40 1.63 -8.64
C SER A 164 4.86 1.84 -10.05
N ILE A 165 4.88 0.79 -10.86
CA ILE A 165 4.40 0.78 -12.25
C ILE A 165 3.13 -0.05 -12.33
N GLY A 166 2.08 0.48 -12.98
CA GLY A 166 0.82 -0.26 -13.05
C GLY A 166 -0.26 0.40 -13.88
N VAL A 167 -1.41 -0.25 -13.92
CA VAL A 167 -2.59 0.15 -14.69
C VAL A 167 -3.79 0.36 -13.78
N GLU A 168 -4.58 1.37 -14.09
CA GLU A 168 -5.86 1.60 -13.44
C GLU A 168 -6.90 0.59 -13.93
N HIS A 169 -7.82 0.21 -13.05
CA HIS A 169 -9.00 -0.61 -13.37
C HIS A 169 -10.04 0.21 -14.16
N GLU A 170 -9.64 0.79 -15.30
CA GLU A 170 -10.44 1.79 -15.97
C GLU A 170 -10.27 1.75 -17.50
N GLY A 171 -11.32 2.14 -18.20
CA GLY A 171 -11.29 2.37 -19.63
C GLY A 171 -11.04 1.10 -20.47
N LYS A 172 -9.95 1.10 -21.25
CA LYS A 172 -9.56 -0.01 -22.15
C LYS A 172 -8.41 -0.84 -21.58
N ASN A 173 -8.02 -0.62 -20.34
CA ASN A 173 -6.95 -1.37 -19.70
C ASN A 173 -7.34 -2.85 -19.57
N ASP A 174 -6.40 -3.72 -19.90
CA ASP A 174 -6.51 -5.16 -19.83
C ASP A 174 -5.16 -5.78 -19.39
N VAL A 175 -5.12 -7.08 -19.27
CA VAL A 175 -3.90 -7.82 -18.90
C VAL A 175 -2.74 -7.53 -19.88
N ASN A 176 -3.04 -7.40 -21.18
CA ASN A 176 -2.01 -7.09 -22.18
C ASN A 176 -1.44 -5.68 -21.98
N THR A 177 -2.27 -4.72 -21.57
CA THR A 177 -1.81 -3.37 -21.21
C THR A 177 -0.87 -3.43 -20.02
N PHE A 178 -1.20 -4.22 -18.99
CA PHE A 178 -0.32 -4.43 -17.84
C PHE A 178 1.02 -5.07 -18.25
N ILE A 179 0.99 -6.16 -19.01
CA ILE A 179 2.20 -6.86 -19.47
C ILE A 179 3.14 -5.92 -20.25
N LYS A 180 2.58 -5.08 -21.13
CA LYS A 180 3.37 -4.12 -21.92
C LYS A 180 4.03 -3.02 -21.08
N LEU A 181 3.47 -2.72 -19.91
CA LEU A 181 4.00 -1.73 -18.99
C LEU A 181 5.03 -2.32 -18.02
N LEU A 182 5.11 -3.65 -17.91
CA LEU A 182 6.13 -4.27 -17.07
C LEU A 182 7.52 -4.00 -17.67
N PRO A 183 8.36 -3.20 -17.01
CA PRO A 183 9.75 -3.00 -17.45
C PRO A 183 10.54 -4.29 -17.26
N ASP A 184 11.75 -4.31 -17.77
CA ASP A 184 12.70 -5.33 -17.33
C ASP A 184 12.94 -5.17 -15.83
N VAL A 185 13.08 -6.29 -15.12
CA VAL A 185 13.09 -6.31 -13.65
C VAL A 185 14.17 -5.39 -13.08
N GLY A 186 15.35 -5.38 -13.70
CA GLY A 186 16.46 -4.50 -13.30
C GLY A 186 16.10 -3.01 -13.32
N ASN A 187 15.24 -2.57 -14.25
CA ASN A 187 14.84 -1.16 -14.34
C ASN A 187 13.96 -0.69 -13.15
N LEU A 188 13.35 -1.62 -12.42
CA LEU A 188 12.59 -1.28 -11.19
C LEU A 188 13.53 -0.83 -10.05
N PHE A 189 14.81 -1.19 -10.10
CA PHE A 189 15.79 -0.87 -9.07
C PHE A 189 16.65 0.36 -9.40
N THR A 190 16.67 0.84 -10.66
CA THR A 190 17.48 2.00 -11.06
C THR A 190 17.13 3.24 -10.24
N GLU A 191 15.85 3.52 -10.03
CA GLU A 191 15.41 4.65 -9.23
C GLU A 191 15.61 4.44 -7.71
N ALA A 192 15.72 3.19 -7.28
CA ALA A 192 15.95 2.85 -5.88
C ALA A 192 17.31 3.34 -5.39
N GLU A 193 18.35 3.19 -6.21
CA GLU A 193 19.71 3.66 -5.92
C GLU A 193 19.73 5.17 -5.71
N ASP A 194 19.21 5.94 -6.67
CA ASP A 194 19.12 7.40 -6.59
C ASP A 194 18.33 7.88 -5.35
N GLN A 195 17.26 7.16 -5.01
CA GLN A 195 16.42 7.49 -3.85
C GLN A 195 17.16 7.23 -2.53
N ILE A 196 17.85 6.11 -2.43
CA ILE A 196 18.67 5.74 -1.25
C ILE A 196 19.77 6.79 -1.05
N GLU A 197 20.53 7.12 -2.09
CA GLU A 197 21.57 8.14 -2.01
C GLU A 197 21.02 9.51 -1.61
N LYS A 198 19.93 9.93 -2.23
CA LYS A 198 19.27 11.20 -1.90
C LYS A 198 18.82 11.27 -0.44
N LEU A 199 18.21 10.20 0.08
CA LEU A 199 17.76 10.15 1.47
C LEU A 199 18.94 10.03 2.45
N GLY A 200 19.97 9.25 2.09
CA GLY A 200 21.18 9.07 2.90
C GLY A 200 22.02 10.35 3.03
N ASN A 201 21.99 11.21 2.01
CA ASN A 201 22.70 12.50 2.00
C ASN A 201 21.89 13.66 2.59
N MET A 202 20.68 13.42 3.11
CA MET A 202 19.82 14.44 3.71
C MET A 202 19.88 14.39 5.23
N ASP A 203 20.65 15.28 5.84
CA ASP A 203 20.80 15.38 7.30
C ASP A 203 19.49 15.75 8.00
N ILE A 204 19.21 15.06 9.11
CA ILE A 204 18.07 15.24 10.01
C ILE A 204 18.57 15.47 11.42
N HIS A 205 18.12 16.54 12.10
CA HIS A 205 18.53 16.88 13.45
C HIS A 205 18.03 15.87 14.49
N SER A 206 16.78 15.41 14.33
CA SER A 206 16.18 14.42 15.22
C SER A 206 15.24 13.49 14.45
N VAL A 207 15.71 12.25 14.23
CA VAL A 207 14.92 11.20 13.55
C VAL A 207 13.59 10.97 14.29
N ALA A 208 13.63 10.81 15.63
CA ALA A 208 12.44 10.57 16.43
C ALA A 208 11.42 11.72 16.35
N SER A 209 11.88 12.98 16.38
CA SER A 209 11.00 14.16 16.25
C SER A 209 10.39 14.23 14.85
N THR A 210 11.19 13.97 13.82
CA THR A 210 10.74 14.00 12.43
C THR A 210 9.68 12.92 12.15
N VAL A 211 9.91 11.68 12.63
CA VAL A 211 8.91 10.59 12.54
C VAL A 211 7.63 10.98 13.28
N ARG A 212 7.73 11.56 14.48
CA ARG A 212 6.57 12.04 15.25
C ARG A 212 5.78 13.08 14.46
N ASN A 213 6.45 14.11 13.92
CA ASN A 213 5.80 15.17 13.15
C ASN A 213 5.07 14.63 11.91
N ILE A 214 5.66 13.65 11.22
CA ILE A 214 5.04 12.99 10.08
C ILE A 214 3.79 12.20 10.51
N THR A 215 3.90 11.39 11.55
CA THR A 215 2.80 10.53 12.02
C THR A 215 1.65 11.35 12.62
N GLU A 216 1.94 12.40 13.38
CA GLU A 216 0.92 13.32 13.92
C GLU A 216 0.17 14.09 12.83
N LYS A 217 0.88 14.57 11.81
CA LYS A 217 0.26 15.24 10.66
C LYS A 217 -0.66 14.31 9.88
N ASN A 218 -0.40 13.01 9.92
CA ASN A 218 -1.17 11.96 9.25
C ASN A 218 -1.82 10.99 10.26
N LYS A 219 -2.21 11.47 11.44
CA LYS A 219 -2.74 10.67 12.55
C LYS A 219 -3.95 9.80 12.23
N ALA A 220 -4.72 10.15 11.19
CA ALA A 220 -5.85 9.35 10.72
C ALA A 220 -5.38 8.07 9.99
N LEU A 221 -4.14 8.05 9.53
CA LEU A 221 -3.57 6.98 8.73
C LEU A 221 -2.61 6.11 9.55
N PHE A 222 -1.72 6.74 10.34
CA PHE A 222 -0.75 6.00 11.16
C PHE A 222 -1.41 5.48 12.43
N PRO A 223 -1.37 4.15 12.68
CA PRO A 223 -1.89 3.56 13.92
C PRO A 223 -1.02 4.00 15.11
N LYS A 224 -1.60 4.79 16.02
CA LYS A 224 -0.88 5.51 17.08
C LYS A 224 0.02 4.60 17.93
N ALA A 225 -0.48 3.43 18.35
CA ALA A 225 0.29 2.53 19.22
C ALA A 225 1.61 2.10 18.56
N PHE A 226 1.57 1.70 17.28
CA PHE A 226 2.75 1.27 16.53
C PHE A 226 3.71 2.44 16.25
N ALA A 227 3.18 3.65 16.02
CA ALA A 227 4.00 4.84 15.85
C ALA A 227 4.71 5.21 17.17
N ASP A 228 3.99 5.19 18.29
CA ASP A 228 4.54 5.49 19.60
C ASP A 228 5.65 4.47 20.00
N ASP A 229 5.45 3.18 19.72
CA ASP A 229 6.42 2.11 20.00
C ASP A 229 7.72 2.31 19.21
N VAL A 230 7.64 2.55 17.90
CA VAL A 230 8.82 2.79 17.05
C VAL A 230 9.51 4.10 17.49
N ILE A 231 8.78 5.19 17.69
CA ILE A 231 9.36 6.46 18.15
C ILE A 231 10.08 6.30 19.50
N ALA A 232 9.54 5.48 20.40
CA ALA A 232 10.16 5.22 21.70
C ALA A 232 11.47 4.42 21.59
N SER A 233 11.62 3.57 20.57
CA SER A 233 12.85 2.81 20.29
C SER A 233 13.95 3.68 19.66
N LEU A 234 13.57 4.76 18.96
CA LEU A 234 14.51 5.67 18.34
C LEU A 234 15.22 6.50 19.41
N VAL A 235 16.53 6.34 19.49
CA VAL A 235 17.34 7.24 20.32
C VAL A 235 17.24 8.64 19.72
N MET A 236 17.06 9.67 20.58
CA MET A 236 17.02 11.07 20.14
C MET A 236 18.42 11.50 19.65
N LYS A 237 18.76 11.10 18.43
CA LYS A 237 20.01 11.46 17.78
C LYS A 237 19.73 12.05 16.40
N SER A 238 20.68 12.80 15.89
CA SER A 238 20.74 13.15 14.48
C SER A 238 20.93 11.89 13.62
N GLY A 239 20.48 11.95 12.42
CA GLY A 239 20.61 10.90 11.41
C GLY A 239 20.36 11.48 10.03
N THR A 240 19.85 10.67 9.15
CA THR A 240 19.52 11.06 7.78
C THR A 240 18.05 10.82 7.46
N ALA A 241 17.59 11.28 6.32
CA ALA A 241 16.20 11.04 5.91
C ALA A 241 15.92 9.55 5.61
N ILE A 242 16.95 8.75 5.33
CA ILE A 242 16.78 7.30 5.18
C ILE A 242 16.41 6.64 6.52
N ASP A 243 17.01 7.09 7.64
CA ASP A 243 16.64 6.59 8.98
C ASP A 243 15.16 6.86 9.28
N VAL A 244 14.67 8.06 8.90
CA VAL A 244 13.26 8.42 9.04
C VAL A 244 12.38 7.52 8.19
N TYR A 245 12.77 7.29 6.93
CA TYR A 245 12.03 6.45 6.00
C TYR A 245 11.95 4.99 6.46
N LEU A 246 13.06 4.44 6.96
CA LEU A 246 13.11 3.09 7.54
C LEU A 246 12.20 2.98 8.77
N ALA A 247 12.23 3.95 9.68
CA ALA A 247 11.35 3.97 10.84
C ALA A 247 9.85 4.04 10.45
N LEU A 248 9.50 4.79 9.41
CA LEU A 248 8.13 4.80 8.89
C LEU A 248 7.71 3.43 8.32
N ASN A 249 8.62 2.74 7.61
CA ASN A 249 8.35 1.38 7.12
C ASN A 249 8.25 0.37 8.27
N GLU A 250 9.04 0.51 9.35
CA GLU A 250 8.93 -0.31 10.55
C GLU A 250 7.54 -0.19 11.21
N ILE A 251 6.99 1.03 11.30
CA ILE A 251 5.60 1.25 11.78
C ILE A 251 4.61 0.46 10.91
N VAL A 252 4.78 0.51 9.58
CA VAL A 252 3.92 -0.22 8.62
C VAL A 252 4.01 -1.72 8.83
N GLU A 253 5.21 -2.28 8.90
CA GLU A 253 5.42 -3.72 9.04
C GLU A 253 4.93 -4.25 10.40
N ASN A 254 5.18 -3.51 11.49
CA ASN A 254 4.65 -3.85 12.81
C ASN A 254 3.12 -3.88 12.81
N TYR A 255 2.47 -2.92 12.14
CA TYR A 255 1.02 -2.91 12.00
C TYR A 255 0.53 -4.11 11.15
N ILE A 256 1.15 -4.37 10.00
CA ILE A 256 0.77 -5.46 9.08
C ILE A 256 0.86 -6.83 9.77
N ASN A 257 1.87 -7.03 10.60
CA ASN A 257 2.10 -8.29 11.30
C ASN A 257 1.25 -8.42 12.58
N SER A 258 0.49 -7.39 12.95
CA SER A 258 -0.38 -7.42 14.12
C SER A 258 -1.67 -8.21 13.87
N ARG A 259 -2.23 -8.80 14.93
CA ARG A 259 -3.51 -9.52 14.87
C ARG A 259 -4.71 -8.62 14.52
N GLY A 260 -4.58 -7.31 14.71
CA GLY A 260 -5.64 -6.32 14.45
C GLY A 260 -5.49 -5.59 13.11
N CYS A 261 -4.59 -6.03 12.25
CA CYS A 261 -4.35 -5.39 10.96
C CYS A 261 -5.62 -5.38 10.09
N ASN A 262 -5.96 -4.19 9.60
CA ASN A 262 -6.92 -4.05 8.51
C ASN A 262 -6.15 -4.03 7.18
N PRO A 263 -6.29 -5.04 6.30
CA PRO A 263 -5.50 -5.15 5.07
C PRO A 263 -5.65 -3.95 4.13
N SER A 264 -6.87 -3.40 4.02
CA SER A 264 -7.12 -2.21 3.18
C SER A 264 -6.41 -0.98 3.73
N HIS A 265 -6.42 -0.81 5.06
CA HIS A 265 -5.70 0.29 5.71
C HIS A 265 -4.18 0.11 5.57
N ALA A 266 -3.68 -1.11 5.72
CA ALA A 266 -2.27 -1.44 5.53
C ALA A 266 -1.76 -1.07 4.12
N LEU A 267 -2.56 -1.37 3.09
CA LEU A 267 -2.23 -1.01 1.71
C LEU A 267 -2.11 0.52 1.54
N ILE A 268 -3.12 1.26 2.01
CA ILE A 268 -3.12 2.73 1.96
C ILE A 268 -1.92 3.31 2.72
N LEU A 269 -1.58 2.72 3.87
CA LEU A 269 -0.45 3.14 4.68
C LEU A 269 0.88 2.88 3.96
N LYS A 270 1.05 1.68 3.35
CA LYS A 270 2.23 1.38 2.51
C LYS A 270 2.39 2.38 1.38
N ASP A 271 1.32 2.67 0.64
CA ASP A 271 1.34 3.63 -0.46
C ASP A 271 1.58 5.06 0.02
N ARG A 272 1.16 5.41 1.22
CA ARG A 272 1.47 6.73 1.80
C ARG A 272 2.94 6.84 2.19
N VAL A 273 3.49 5.80 2.80
CA VAL A 273 4.91 5.79 3.20
C VAL A 273 5.82 5.84 1.99
N SER A 274 5.54 5.09 0.91
CA SER A 274 6.37 5.11 -0.30
C SER A 274 6.44 6.51 -0.95
N LYS A 275 5.42 7.37 -0.79
CA LYS A 275 5.47 8.76 -1.30
C LYS A 275 6.55 9.62 -0.65
N TYR A 276 7.01 9.26 0.56
CA TYR A 276 8.11 9.99 1.20
C TYR A 276 9.46 9.82 0.49
N LEU A 277 9.61 8.85 -0.41
CA LEU A 277 10.77 8.74 -1.31
C LEU A 277 10.90 9.99 -2.20
N HIS A 278 9.78 10.62 -2.56
CA HIS A 278 9.74 11.79 -3.44
C HIS A 278 9.52 13.10 -2.69
N GLU A 279 9.12 13.04 -1.41
CA GLU A 279 8.87 14.22 -0.60
C GLU A 279 10.16 14.73 0.06
N ASN A 280 10.23 16.04 0.32
CA ASN A 280 11.30 16.58 1.14
C ASN A 280 11.01 16.31 2.62
N ILE A 281 11.58 15.22 3.16
CA ILE A 281 11.43 14.81 4.57
C ILE A 281 11.93 15.89 5.52
N LYS A 282 12.95 16.65 5.15
CA LYS A 282 13.54 17.73 5.98
C LYS A 282 12.53 18.80 6.42
N ARG A 283 11.43 18.98 5.69
CA ARG A 283 10.36 19.91 6.10
C ARG A 283 9.64 19.51 7.40
N TYR A 284 9.85 18.31 7.87
CA TYR A 284 9.29 17.78 9.11
C TYR A 284 10.32 17.78 10.27
N ASP A 285 11.58 18.13 9.98
CA ASP A 285 12.69 18.23 10.92
C ASP A 285 12.67 19.62 11.57
N ILE A 286 11.76 19.80 12.53
CA ILE A 286 11.47 21.10 13.17
C ILE A 286 11.80 21.03 14.65
#